data_d9db4879623d06c95c97b04fe0ea38ec
#
_entry.id   d9db4879623d06c95c97b04fe0ea38ec
#
_cell.length_a   1.000
_cell.length_b   1.000
_cell.length_c   1.000
_cell.angle_alpha   90.00
_cell.angle_beta   90.00
_cell.angle_gamma   90.00
#
_symmetry.space_group_name_H-M   'P 1'
#
loop_
_entity.id
_entity.type
_entity.pdbx_description
1 polymer ?
#
loop_
_entity_poly.entity_id
_entity_poly.type
_entity_poly.pdbx_seq_one_letter_code
_entity_poly.pdbx_strand_id
1 'polypeptide(L)'
;MGNRNYLIEGVSCTGKTTVCNELQRRGFHAIHGDRELAYQGDPETGTRTDTATHQNHIWHVDKVKALIANSDEEVTFFCGGSRNFSKFIDLFDAVFVLDVDIDTLNRRLIERPEKEFGGKISERELIVRLHHTKEDIPRDGILIDATAPIQHVVDAIFQETEEK
;
A
#
# COMPACT_ATOMS: atom_id res chain seq x y z
N MET A 1 -11.15 -24.82 -1.19
CA MET A 1 -10.92 -23.59 -0.45
C MET A 1 -10.33 -22.56 -1.36
N GLY A 2 -10.80 -21.32 -1.25
CA GLY A 2 -10.29 -20.23 -2.05
C GLY A 2 -8.96 -19.71 -1.50
N ASN A 3 -8.17 -19.10 -2.37
CA ASN A 3 -6.98 -18.40 -1.97
C ASN A 3 -7.39 -17.12 -1.22
N ARG A 4 -6.52 -16.69 -0.33
CA ARG A 4 -6.72 -15.46 0.43
C ARG A 4 -5.82 -14.37 -0.11
N ASN A 5 -6.38 -13.20 -0.33
CA ASN A 5 -5.68 -12.05 -0.88
C ASN A 5 -5.94 -10.84 0.01
N TYR A 6 -4.87 -10.19 0.42
CA TYR A 6 -4.90 -9.06 1.34
C TYR A 6 -4.24 -7.85 0.71
N LEU A 7 -4.82 -6.67 0.94
CA LEU A 7 -4.25 -5.41 0.51
C LEU A 7 -3.64 -4.69 1.72
N ILE A 8 -2.42 -4.20 1.57
CA ILE A 8 -1.74 -3.40 2.58
C ILE A 8 -1.53 -2.01 2.01
N GLU A 9 -2.30 -1.06 2.50
CA GLU A 9 -2.37 0.32 2.07
C GLU A 9 -1.81 1.25 3.15
N GLY A 10 -1.75 2.51 2.87
CA GLY A 10 -1.32 3.55 3.80
C GLY A 10 -0.76 4.75 3.07
N VAL A 11 -0.70 5.87 3.75
CA VAL A 11 -0.06 7.07 3.22
C VAL A 11 1.43 6.79 3.00
N SER A 12 2.08 7.53 2.11
CA SER A 12 3.52 7.39 1.88
C SER A 12 4.31 7.48 3.19
N CYS A 13 5.38 6.72 3.29
CA CYS A 13 6.26 6.64 4.46
C CYS A 13 5.67 5.94 5.68
N THR A 14 4.54 5.24 5.53
CA THR A 14 4.02 4.40 6.62
C THR A 14 4.67 3.01 6.68
N GLY A 15 5.48 2.65 5.69
CA GLY A 15 6.26 1.42 5.73
C GLY A 15 5.76 0.29 4.85
N LYS A 16 4.96 0.57 3.83
CA LYS A 16 4.41 -0.46 2.93
C LYS A 16 5.50 -1.32 2.28
N THR A 17 6.54 -0.71 1.77
CA THR A 17 7.66 -1.42 1.14
C THR A 17 8.39 -2.30 2.14
N THR A 18 8.64 -1.78 3.34
CA THR A 18 9.31 -2.52 4.41
C THR A 18 8.48 -3.72 4.86
N VAL A 19 7.17 -3.53 4.97
CA VAL A 19 6.24 -4.63 5.30
C VAL A 19 6.29 -5.71 4.21
N CYS A 20 6.26 -5.30 2.95
CA CYS A 20 6.32 -6.25 1.83
C CYS A 20 7.62 -7.08 1.88
N ASN A 21 8.75 -6.43 2.12
CA ASN A 21 10.04 -7.10 2.23
C ASN A 21 10.07 -8.10 3.38
N GLU A 22 9.50 -7.74 4.52
CA GLU A 22 9.44 -8.63 5.69
C GLU A 22 8.54 -9.83 5.42
N LEU A 23 7.40 -9.63 4.76
CA LEU A 23 6.52 -10.73 4.37
C LEU A 23 7.23 -11.71 3.45
N GLN A 24 7.96 -11.20 2.47
CA GLN A 24 8.76 -12.04 1.56
C GLN A 24 9.85 -12.81 2.33
N ARG A 25 10.50 -12.14 3.27
CA ARG A 25 11.53 -12.78 4.10
C ARG A 25 10.94 -13.94 4.92
N ARG A 26 9.69 -13.83 5.35
CA ARG A 26 8.99 -14.87 6.12
C ARG A 26 8.41 -15.98 5.22
N GLY A 27 8.63 -15.89 3.91
CA GLY A 27 8.21 -16.92 2.95
C GLY A 27 6.83 -16.73 2.36
N PHE A 28 6.21 -15.57 2.56
CA PHE A 28 4.89 -15.27 1.99
C PHE A 28 5.01 -14.65 0.60
N HIS A 29 4.02 -14.91 -0.24
CA HIS A 29 3.92 -14.25 -1.52
C HIS A 29 3.41 -12.83 -1.30
N ALA A 30 4.29 -11.86 -1.50
CA ALA A 30 3.98 -10.45 -1.33
C ALA A 30 4.45 -9.67 -2.54
N ILE A 31 3.57 -8.83 -3.07
CA ILE A 31 3.76 -8.11 -4.31
C ILE A 31 3.99 -6.62 -4.00
N HIS A 32 5.09 -6.06 -4.52
CA HIS A 32 5.32 -4.61 -4.49
C HIS A 32 4.44 -3.96 -5.55
N GLY A 33 3.20 -3.63 -5.18
CA GLY A 33 2.21 -3.14 -6.12
C GLY A 33 2.64 -1.89 -6.87
N ASP A 34 3.34 -0.98 -6.18
CA ASP A 34 3.78 0.26 -6.79
C ASP A 34 4.89 0.06 -7.83
N ARG A 35 5.52 -1.11 -7.86
CA ARG A 35 6.52 -1.47 -8.87
C ARG A 35 5.97 -2.35 -9.97
N GLU A 36 5.08 -3.27 -9.61
CA GLU A 36 4.62 -4.33 -10.51
C GLU A 36 3.27 -4.03 -11.15
N LEU A 37 2.44 -3.20 -10.53
CA LEU A 37 1.06 -2.97 -10.96
C LEU A 37 0.76 -1.53 -11.35
N ALA A 38 1.61 -0.59 -10.94
CA ALA A 38 1.31 0.83 -11.08
C ALA A 38 1.66 1.40 -12.46
N TYR A 39 0.90 2.39 -12.85
CA TYR A 39 1.20 3.24 -14.00
C TYR A 39 0.56 4.60 -13.78
N GLN A 40 0.90 5.56 -14.64
CA GLN A 40 0.28 6.89 -14.60
C GLN A 40 -0.93 6.91 -15.50
N GLY A 41 -2.09 7.20 -14.93
CA GLY A 41 -3.33 7.21 -15.67
C GLY A 41 -4.46 7.89 -14.91
N ASP A 42 -5.58 8.06 -15.59
CA ASP A 42 -6.78 8.64 -14.99
C ASP A 42 -7.41 7.62 -14.03
N PRO A 43 -7.61 7.98 -12.75
CA PRO A 43 -8.18 7.04 -11.78
C PRO A 43 -9.57 6.55 -12.13
N GLU A 44 -10.36 7.30 -12.87
CA GLU A 44 -11.72 6.92 -13.24
C GLU A 44 -11.77 6.07 -14.50
N THR A 45 -11.01 6.43 -15.52
CA THR A 45 -11.07 5.78 -16.84
C THR A 45 -9.96 4.76 -17.07
N GLY A 46 -8.86 4.86 -16.34
CA GLY A 46 -7.68 4.03 -16.56
C GLY A 46 -6.83 4.46 -17.76
N THR A 47 -7.20 5.52 -18.45
CA THR A 47 -6.48 6.00 -19.63
C THR A 47 -5.09 6.50 -19.22
N ARG A 48 -4.05 6.02 -19.91
CA ARG A 48 -2.68 6.44 -19.64
C ARG A 48 -2.52 7.94 -19.85
N THR A 49 -1.69 8.54 -19.01
CA THR A 49 -1.32 9.96 -19.12
C THR A 49 0.18 10.12 -18.98
N ASP A 50 0.72 11.17 -19.61
CA ASP A 50 2.13 11.52 -19.48
C ASP A 50 2.39 12.35 -18.23
N THR A 51 1.34 12.77 -17.52
CA THR A 51 1.48 13.60 -16.32
C THR A 51 1.77 12.72 -15.11
N ALA A 52 2.98 12.80 -14.59
CA ALA A 52 3.42 12.01 -13.44
C ALA A 52 3.08 12.78 -12.16
N THR A 53 1.89 12.54 -11.62
CA THR A 53 1.45 13.13 -10.36
C THR A 53 0.95 12.05 -9.40
N HIS A 54 0.90 12.39 -8.12
CA HIS A 54 0.35 11.47 -7.11
C HIS A 54 -1.08 11.05 -7.46
N GLN A 55 -1.90 11.95 -7.97
CA GLN A 55 -3.29 11.65 -8.30
C GLN A 55 -3.44 10.70 -9.48
N ASN A 56 -2.43 10.57 -10.31
CA ASN A 56 -2.44 9.69 -11.48
C ASN A 56 -1.73 8.36 -11.22
N HIS A 57 -1.29 8.11 -10.00
CA HIS A 57 -0.67 6.84 -9.61
C HIS A 57 -1.77 5.81 -9.39
N ILE A 58 -1.95 4.94 -10.37
CA ILE A 58 -3.02 3.92 -10.34
C ILE A 58 -2.43 2.55 -10.67
N TRP A 59 -3.20 1.50 -10.37
CA TRP A 59 -2.81 0.13 -10.67
C TRP A 59 -3.61 -0.42 -11.84
N HIS A 60 -2.98 -1.35 -12.58
CA HIS A 60 -3.67 -2.09 -13.65
C HIS A 60 -4.73 -3.01 -13.04
N VAL A 61 -6.01 -2.69 -13.21
CA VAL A 61 -7.12 -3.46 -12.64
C VAL A 61 -7.08 -4.90 -13.15
N ASP A 62 -6.85 -5.10 -14.45
CA ASP A 62 -6.82 -6.44 -15.03
C ASP A 62 -5.68 -7.29 -14.46
N LYS A 63 -4.53 -6.69 -14.19
CA LYS A 63 -3.41 -7.40 -13.55
C LYS A 63 -3.73 -7.80 -12.13
N VAL A 64 -4.39 -6.91 -11.36
CA VAL A 64 -4.84 -7.22 -10.00
C VAL A 64 -5.78 -8.41 -10.05
N LYS A 65 -6.77 -8.38 -10.92
CA LYS A 65 -7.75 -9.47 -11.06
C LYS A 65 -7.08 -10.78 -11.46
N ALA A 66 -6.13 -10.73 -12.38
CA ALA A 66 -5.40 -11.93 -12.81
C ALA A 66 -4.60 -12.56 -11.68
N LEU A 67 -3.93 -11.75 -10.87
CA LEU A 67 -3.15 -12.24 -9.73
C LEU A 67 -4.05 -12.82 -8.65
N ILE A 68 -5.21 -12.21 -8.38
CA ILE A 68 -6.17 -12.73 -7.42
C ILE A 68 -6.77 -14.05 -7.89
N ALA A 69 -7.00 -14.19 -9.20
CA ALA A 69 -7.52 -15.41 -9.78
C ALA A 69 -6.50 -16.55 -9.83
N ASN A 70 -5.22 -16.25 -9.67
CA ASN A 70 -4.15 -17.25 -9.65
C ASN A 70 -4.25 -18.09 -8.39
N SER A 71 -4.35 -19.41 -8.54
CA SER A 71 -4.53 -20.34 -7.43
C SER A 71 -3.24 -21.00 -6.96
N ASP A 72 -2.08 -20.56 -7.44
CA ASP A 72 -0.79 -21.19 -7.10
C ASP A 72 -0.35 -20.87 -5.67
N GLU A 73 -0.79 -19.74 -5.11
CA GLU A 73 -0.43 -19.31 -3.77
C GLU A 73 -1.64 -19.35 -2.85
N GLU A 74 -1.44 -19.86 -1.64
CA GLU A 74 -2.51 -19.93 -0.64
C GLU A 74 -2.88 -18.55 -0.10
N VAL A 75 -1.87 -17.71 0.12
CA VAL A 75 -2.04 -16.35 0.63
C VAL A 75 -1.15 -15.40 -0.18
N THR A 76 -1.72 -14.30 -0.64
CA THR A 76 -0.97 -13.25 -1.33
C THR A 76 -1.26 -11.90 -0.68
N PHE A 77 -0.20 -11.15 -0.42
CA PHE A 77 -0.29 -9.78 0.08
C PHE A 77 0.07 -8.81 -1.06
N PHE A 78 -0.78 -7.81 -1.25
CA PHE A 78 -0.55 -6.74 -2.23
C PHE A 78 -0.21 -5.48 -1.43
N CYS A 79 0.99 -4.97 -1.58
CA CYS A 79 1.50 -3.85 -0.78
C CYS A 79 1.70 -2.62 -1.65
N GLY A 80 1.09 -1.52 -1.28
CA GLY A 80 1.21 -0.26 -1.99
C GLY A 80 -0.07 0.52 -1.96
N GLY A 81 -0.11 1.63 -2.69
CA GLY A 81 -1.29 2.48 -2.76
C GLY A 81 -1.62 2.88 -4.18
N SER A 82 -2.89 3.06 -4.46
CA SER A 82 -3.34 3.54 -5.77
C SER A 82 -4.53 4.47 -5.62
N ARG A 83 -4.66 5.38 -6.59
CA ARG A 83 -5.79 6.33 -6.57
C ARG A 83 -7.07 5.71 -7.12
N ASN A 84 -6.98 4.50 -7.70
CA ASN A 84 -8.13 3.77 -8.21
C ASN A 84 -8.46 2.52 -7.41
N PHE A 85 -8.11 2.46 -6.13
CA PHE A 85 -8.31 1.27 -5.30
C PHE A 85 -9.79 0.86 -5.25
N SER A 86 -10.72 1.80 -5.34
CA SER A 86 -12.15 1.50 -5.30
C SER A 86 -12.61 0.54 -6.40
N LYS A 87 -11.85 0.45 -7.49
CA LYS A 87 -12.21 -0.42 -8.62
C LYS A 87 -11.92 -1.89 -8.38
N PHE A 88 -11.10 -2.21 -7.37
CA PHE A 88 -10.72 -3.60 -7.08
C PHE A 88 -10.68 -3.95 -5.59
N ILE A 89 -10.98 -3.00 -4.71
CA ILE A 89 -10.84 -3.21 -3.27
C ILE A 89 -11.72 -4.35 -2.75
N ASP A 90 -12.89 -4.55 -3.36
CA ASP A 90 -13.83 -5.60 -2.94
C ASP A 90 -13.34 -7.01 -3.26
N LEU A 91 -12.29 -7.14 -4.05
CA LEU A 91 -11.73 -8.44 -4.40
C LEU A 91 -10.82 -9.01 -3.30
N PHE A 92 -10.43 -8.17 -2.34
CA PHE A 92 -9.55 -8.59 -1.25
C PHE A 92 -10.36 -9.14 -0.07
N ASP A 93 -9.81 -10.14 0.59
CA ASP A 93 -10.42 -10.75 1.78
C ASP A 93 -10.33 -9.83 2.99
N ALA A 94 -9.28 -9.02 3.05
CA ALA A 94 -9.14 -7.96 4.04
C ALA A 94 -8.23 -6.88 3.51
N VAL A 95 -8.41 -5.67 4.06
CA VAL A 95 -7.60 -4.49 3.72
C VAL A 95 -6.99 -3.97 5.00
N PHE A 96 -5.67 -3.86 5.03
CA PHE A 96 -4.94 -3.31 6.17
C PHE A 96 -4.41 -1.93 5.79
N VAL A 97 -4.57 -0.99 6.70
CA VAL A 97 -4.08 0.37 6.50
C VAL A 97 -3.02 0.66 7.55
N LEU A 98 -1.79 0.83 7.09
CA LEU A 98 -0.67 1.19 7.96
C LEU A 98 -0.80 2.65 8.34
N ASP A 99 -0.65 2.95 9.62
CA ASP A 99 -0.73 4.30 10.14
C ASP A 99 0.41 4.56 11.12
N VAL A 100 0.89 5.80 11.12
CA VAL A 100 1.91 6.26 12.05
C VAL A 100 1.49 7.62 12.60
N ASP A 101 2.03 7.98 13.77
CA ASP A 101 1.81 9.33 14.30
C ASP A 101 2.57 10.36 13.45
N ILE A 102 2.19 11.64 13.61
CA ILE A 102 2.76 12.72 12.80
C ILE A 102 4.26 12.91 13.05
N ASP A 103 4.71 12.67 14.27
CA ASP A 103 6.13 12.82 14.60
C ASP A 103 6.97 11.75 13.90
N THR A 104 6.49 10.52 13.86
CA THR A 104 7.15 9.42 13.14
C THR A 104 7.17 9.71 11.63
N LEU A 105 6.05 10.19 11.09
CA LEU A 105 5.97 10.54 9.67
C LEU A 105 6.98 11.62 9.31
N ASN A 106 7.03 12.69 10.08
CA ASN A 106 7.97 13.80 9.83
C ASN A 106 9.41 13.33 9.88
N ARG A 107 9.76 12.48 10.86
CA ARG A 107 11.12 11.94 10.96
C ARG A 107 11.49 11.12 9.73
N ARG A 108 10.58 10.27 9.27
CA ARG A 108 10.81 9.45 8.08
C ARG A 108 10.93 10.29 6.81
N LEU A 109 10.15 11.35 6.70
CA LEU A 109 10.23 12.25 5.55
C LEU A 109 11.56 13.00 5.49
N ILE A 110 12.08 13.44 6.65
CA ILE A 110 13.37 14.13 6.72
C ILE A 110 14.50 13.21 6.26
N GLU A 111 14.43 11.92 6.59
CA GLU A 111 15.43 10.92 6.22
C GLU A 111 15.33 10.47 4.76
N ARG A 112 14.25 10.80 4.06
CA ARG A 112 14.01 10.30 2.71
C ARG A 112 14.89 11.04 1.69
N PRO A 113 15.57 10.30 0.79
CA PRO A 113 16.37 10.93 -0.27
C PRO A 113 15.51 11.81 -1.18
N GLU A 114 16.09 12.91 -1.67
CA GLU A 114 15.38 13.86 -2.53
C GLU A 114 14.84 13.22 -3.81
N LYS A 115 15.48 12.17 -4.30
CA LYS A 115 15.06 11.45 -5.50
C LYS A 115 13.82 10.62 -5.32
N GLU A 116 13.49 10.22 -4.08
CA GLU A 116 12.31 9.44 -3.78
C GLU A 116 11.11 10.34 -3.55
N PHE A 117 9.90 9.81 -3.78
CA PHE A 117 8.69 10.56 -3.49
C PHE A 117 8.64 10.88 -1.99
N GLY A 118 8.43 12.13 -1.67
CA GLY A 118 8.48 12.64 -0.30
C GLY A 118 9.82 13.31 0.05
N GLY A 119 10.83 13.22 -0.84
CA GLY A 119 12.11 13.88 -0.62
C GLY A 119 12.10 15.37 -0.86
N LYS A 120 11.14 15.89 -1.65
CA LYS A 120 11.00 17.31 -1.93
C LYS A 120 10.02 17.95 -0.97
N ILE A 121 10.19 19.24 -0.68
CA ILE A 121 9.32 19.97 0.26
C ILE A 121 7.86 19.91 -0.17
N SER A 122 7.57 20.14 -1.45
CA SER A 122 6.19 20.10 -1.95
C SER A 122 5.54 18.72 -1.79
N GLU A 123 6.32 17.67 -1.97
CA GLU A 123 5.87 16.29 -1.78
C GLU A 123 5.62 16.00 -0.31
N ARG A 124 6.48 16.49 0.58
CA ARG A 124 6.31 16.34 2.03
C ARG A 124 5.04 17.02 2.51
N GLU A 125 4.76 18.22 2.01
CA GLU A 125 3.54 18.95 2.36
C GLU A 125 2.30 18.17 1.92
N LEU A 126 2.32 17.59 0.74
CA LEU A 126 1.23 16.74 0.26
C LEU A 126 1.04 15.52 1.16
N ILE A 127 2.12 14.82 1.49
CA ILE A 127 2.06 13.61 2.31
C ILE A 127 1.50 13.92 3.70
N VAL A 128 1.95 15.02 4.32
CA VAL A 128 1.46 15.43 5.64
C VAL A 128 -0.04 15.75 5.57
N ARG A 129 -0.48 16.44 4.52
CA ARG A 129 -1.90 16.72 4.33
C ARG A 129 -2.71 15.43 4.19
N LEU A 130 -2.23 14.48 3.38
CA LEU A 130 -2.92 13.21 3.17
C LEU A 130 -2.94 12.36 4.44
N HIS A 131 -1.87 12.42 5.24
CA HIS A 131 -1.84 11.79 6.55
C HIS A 131 -2.93 12.36 7.47
N HIS A 132 -3.13 13.66 7.41
CA HIS A 132 -4.13 14.34 8.25
C HIS A 132 -5.56 14.05 7.77
N THR A 133 -5.80 14.12 6.46
CA THR A 133 -7.15 13.98 5.89
C THR A 133 -7.57 12.55 5.65
N LYS A 134 -6.62 11.64 5.42
CA LYS A 134 -6.86 10.24 5.05
C LYS A 134 -7.73 10.09 3.78
N GLU A 135 -7.74 11.11 2.92
CA GLU A 135 -8.66 11.17 1.79
C GLU A 135 -8.32 10.20 0.65
N ASP A 136 -7.07 9.76 0.57
CA ASP A 136 -6.61 8.91 -0.53
C ASP A 136 -6.33 7.45 -0.13
N ILE A 137 -6.80 7.03 1.04
CA ILE A 137 -6.67 5.66 1.52
C ILE A 137 -8.03 5.07 1.84
N PRO A 138 -8.16 3.72 1.85
CA PRO A 138 -9.42 3.08 2.20
C PRO A 138 -9.87 3.42 3.61
N ARG A 139 -11.16 3.75 3.77
CA ARG A 139 -11.70 4.18 5.08
C ARG A 139 -12.09 3.01 5.98
N ASP A 140 -12.51 1.89 5.37
CA ASP A 140 -13.02 0.73 6.11
C ASP A 140 -11.96 -0.32 6.37
N GLY A 141 -10.69 -0.01 6.13
CA GLY A 141 -9.59 -0.93 6.36
C GLY A 141 -9.29 -1.13 7.84
N ILE A 142 -8.62 -2.23 8.14
CA ILE A 142 -8.15 -2.54 9.50
C ILE A 142 -6.89 -1.71 9.75
N LEU A 143 -6.93 -0.83 10.74
CA LEU A 143 -5.78 0.02 11.08
C LEU A 143 -4.69 -0.80 11.77
N ILE A 144 -3.47 -0.64 11.29
CA ILE A 144 -2.29 -1.27 11.87
C ILE A 144 -1.32 -0.17 12.27
N ASP A 145 -0.92 -0.15 13.54
CA ASP A 145 0.09 0.80 14.02
C ASP A 145 1.45 0.43 13.44
N ALA A 146 1.93 1.25 12.51
CA ALA A 146 3.20 1.03 11.83
C ALA A 146 4.35 1.82 12.47
N THR A 147 4.12 2.43 13.63
CA THR A 147 5.17 3.10 14.41
C THR A 147 6.12 2.09 15.08
N ALA A 148 5.61 0.89 15.36
CA ALA A 148 6.35 -0.19 16.01
C ALA A 148 7.47 -0.75 15.09
N PRO A 149 8.43 -1.53 15.65
CA PRO A 149 9.38 -2.26 14.81
C PRO A 149 8.70 -3.16 13.80
N ILE A 150 9.33 -3.36 12.65
CA ILE A 150 8.71 -4.06 11.51
C ILE A 150 8.20 -5.45 11.88
N GLN A 151 8.90 -6.19 12.72
CA GLN A 151 8.49 -7.52 13.15
C GLN A 151 7.13 -7.47 13.86
N HIS A 152 6.92 -6.47 14.69
CA HIS A 152 5.66 -6.30 15.42
C HIS A 152 4.52 -5.85 14.49
N VAL A 153 4.84 -5.03 13.48
CA VAL A 153 3.84 -4.61 12.48
C VAL A 153 3.30 -5.82 11.73
N VAL A 154 4.19 -6.68 11.26
CA VAL A 154 3.80 -7.89 10.52
C VAL A 154 3.08 -8.87 11.44
N ASP A 155 3.52 -9.02 12.68
CA ASP A 155 2.83 -9.86 13.67
C ASP A 155 1.40 -9.38 13.89
N ALA A 156 1.18 -8.07 13.96
CA ALA A 156 -0.16 -7.51 14.11
C ALA A 156 -1.06 -7.85 12.92
N ILE A 157 -0.51 -7.78 11.70
CA ILE A 157 -1.23 -8.17 10.48
C ILE A 157 -1.61 -9.66 10.56
N PHE A 158 -0.69 -10.52 10.97
CA PHE A 158 -0.96 -11.95 11.10
C PHE A 158 -2.02 -12.27 12.12
N GLN A 159 -2.07 -11.52 13.23
CA GLN A 159 -3.13 -11.70 14.23
C GLN A 159 -4.50 -11.44 13.64
N GLU A 160 -4.63 -10.45 12.77
CA GLU A 160 -5.90 -10.13 12.12
C GLU A 160 -6.27 -11.13 11.03
N THR A 161 -5.29 -11.77 10.40
CA THR A 161 -5.54 -12.77 9.36
C THR A 161 -5.53 -14.20 9.89
N GLU A 162 -5.17 -14.39 11.14
CA GLU A 162 -4.92 -15.69 11.76
C GLU A 162 -3.78 -16.47 11.12
N GLU A 163 -2.95 -15.81 10.35
CA GLU A 163 -1.72 -16.40 9.82
C GLU A 163 -0.66 -16.51 10.93
N LYS A 164 0.10 -17.57 10.89
CA LYS A 164 1.11 -17.80 11.94
C LYS A 164 2.43 -18.31 11.37
#